data_6141a2f005403edc1aaf43f48f58cb5a
#
_entry.id   6141a2f005403edc1aaf43f48f58cb5a
#
_cell.length_a   1.000
_cell.length_b   1.000
_cell.length_c   1.000
_cell.angle_alpha   90.00
_cell.angle_beta   90.00
_cell.angle_gamma   90.00
#
_symmetry.space_group_name_H-M   'P 1'
#
loop_
_entity.id
_entity.type
_entity.pdbx_description
1 polymer ?
#
loop_
_entity_poly.entity_id
_entity_poly.type
_entity_poly.pdbx_seq_one_letter_code
_entity_poly.pdbx_strand_id
1 'polypeptide(L)'
;MYIWEMKEKTIDYLLRSTWMGVTKMYNEEAGKKGSTMATGFALISIDPDEGTPSTSLGPKMGIEATSLSRTLKTMEKKGLIVRKPNPLDGRGVLIHLTPFGIEMREFSKRVVFGFDEAVNKAVDSEDLKAFKKVTNTILELINSKKIYIQD
;
A
#
# COMPACT_ATOMS: atom_id res chain seq x y z
N MET A 1 15.52 3.10 30.02
CA MET A 1 16.30 3.24 28.78
C MET A 1 15.34 3.38 27.62
N TYR A 2 15.53 4.38 26.83
CA TYR A 2 14.70 4.58 25.65
C TYR A 2 15.24 3.76 24.46
N ILE A 3 14.34 3.30 23.57
CA ILE A 3 14.72 2.46 22.40
C ILE A 3 15.79 3.12 21.52
N TRP A 4 15.76 4.44 21.37
CA TRP A 4 16.75 5.17 20.58
C TRP A 4 18.15 5.28 21.23
N GLU A 5 18.25 4.98 22.51
CA GLU A 5 19.52 4.93 23.23
C GLU A 5 20.21 3.56 23.11
N MET A 6 19.54 2.58 22.56
CA MET A 6 20.10 1.24 22.36
C MET A 6 21.22 1.26 21.34
N LYS A 7 22.32 0.63 21.65
CA LYS A 7 23.47 0.52 20.74
C LYS A 7 23.14 -0.22 19.45
N GLU A 8 22.24 -1.20 19.51
CA GLU A 8 21.68 -1.92 18.36
C GLU A 8 20.19 -1.66 18.28
N LYS A 9 19.73 -1.31 17.09
CA LYS A 9 18.31 -1.01 16.86
C LYS A 9 17.50 -2.30 16.72
N THR A 10 16.32 -2.32 17.31
CA THR A 10 15.40 -3.47 17.22
C THR A 10 14.86 -3.65 15.81
N ILE A 11 14.42 -4.86 15.48
CA ILE A 11 13.75 -5.16 14.20
C ILE A 11 12.53 -4.24 14.01
N ASP A 12 11.72 -4.05 15.04
CA ASP A 12 10.59 -3.13 15.03
C ASP A 12 11.00 -1.69 14.66
N TYR A 13 12.06 -1.18 15.28
CA TYR A 13 12.57 0.15 14.97
C TYR A 13 13.00 0.27 13.49
N LEU A 14 13.71 -0.73 12.97
CA LEU A 14 14.16 -0.74 11.58
C LEU A 14 12.99 -0.74 10.61
N LEU A 15 11.96 -1.54 10.87
CA LEU A 15 10.75 -1.59 10.05
C LEU A 15 10.02 -0.25 10.06
N ARG A 16 9.78 0.31 11.26
CA ARG A 16 9.04 1.59 11.39
C ARG A 16 9.79 2.75 10.77
N SER A 17 11.08 2.89 11.03
CA SER A 17 11.85 4.00 10.48
C SER A 17 11.96 3.95 8.97
N THR A 18 12.14 2.75 8.41
CA THR A 18 12.17 2.54 6.96
C THR A 18 10.82 2.87 6.33
N TRP A 19 9.72 2.38 6.93
CA TRP A 19 8.38 2.64 6.43
C TRP A 19 8.01 4.13 6.52
N MET A 20 8.42 4.81 7.59
CA MET A 20 8.23 6.27 7.69
C MET A 20 8.91 7.01 6.54
N GLY A 21 10.14 6.63 6.21
CA GLY A 21 10.87 7.19 5.07
C GLY A 21 10.18 6.93 3.74
N VAL A 22 9.74 5.69 3.52
CA VAL A 22 8.99 5.31 2.30
C VAL A 22 7.68 6.08 2.20
N THR A 23 6.92 6.17 3.28
CA THR A 23 5.65 6.91 3.33
C THR A 23 5.84 8.38 2.99
N LYS A 24 6.84 9.03 3.58
CA LYS A 24 7.15 10.43 3.30
C LYS A 24 7.51 10.63 1.84
N MET A 25 8.38 9.78 1.30
CA MET A 25 8.80 9.83 -0.09
C MET A 25 7.61 9.66 -1.05
N TYR A 26 6.75 8.66 -0.83
CA TYR A 26 5.58 8.43 -1.67
C TYR A 26 4.59 9.59 -1.62
N ASN A 27 4.37 10.20 -0.44
CA ASN A 27 3.50 11.36 -0.34
C ASN A 27 4.09 12.60 -1.02
N GLU A 28 5.41 12.77 -0.99
CA GLU A 28 6.08 13.86 -1.73
C GLU A 28 5.92 13.68 -3.24
N GLU A 29 6.13 12.46 -3.75
CA GLU A 29 5.96 12.18 -5.18
C GLU A 29 4.50 12.32 -5.62
N ALA A 30 3.56 11.77 -4.86
CA ALA A 30 2.13 11.89 -5.13
C ALA A 30 1.69 13.35 -5.09
N GLY A 31 2.23 14.13 -4.16
CA GLY A 31 1.93 15.56 -4.00
C GLY A 31 2.27 16.40 -5.22
N LYS A 32 3.24 16.00 -6.03
CA LYS A 32 3.57 16.67 -7.31
C LYS A 32 2.41 16.65 -8.30
N LYS A 33 1.48 15.72 -8.16
CA LYS A 33 0.26 15.56 -8.95
C LYS A 33 -1.01 15.86 -8.14
N GLY A 34 -0.89 16.50 -6.98
CA GLY A 34 -2.02 16.80 -6.12
C GLY A 34 -2.68 15.56 -5.50
N SER A 35 -1.93 14.49 -5.30
CA SER A 35 -2.43 13.21 -4.79
C SER A 35 -1.73 12.82 -3.47
N THR A 36 -2.06 11.65 -2.96
CA THR A 36 -1.46 11.07 -1.76
C THR A 36 -1.06 9.62 -1.99
N MET A 37 -0.21 9.08 -1.12
CA MET A 37 0.16 7.67 -1.14
C MET A 37 -1.09 6.76 -1.03
N ALA A 38 -2.04 7.09 -0.16
CA ALA A 38 -3.27 6.31 0.01
C ALA A 38 -4.08 6.24 -1.29
N THR A 39 -4.25 7.37 -1.97
CA THR A 39 -4.91 7.42 -3.28
C THR A 39 -4.15 6.59 -4.31
N GLY A 40 -2.83 6.70 -4.35
CA GLY A 40 -1.98 5.92 -5.26
C GLY A 40 -2.15 4.41 -5.06
N PHE A 41 -2.12 3.94 -3.83
CA PHE A 41 -2.33 2.52 -3.53
C PHE A 41 -3.74 2.05 -3.89
N ALA A 42 -4.76 2.88 -3.67
CA ALA A 42 -6.12 2.57 -4.09
C ALA A 42 -6.22 2.42 -5.62
N LEU A 43 -5.64 3.36 -6.36
CA LEU A 43 -5.62 3.33 -7.83
C LEU A 43 -4.97 2.06 -8.38
N ILE A 44 -3.83 1.65 -7.80
CA ILE A 44 -3.11 0.44 -8.22
C ILE A 44 -3.91 -0.82 -7.87
N SER A 45 -4.69 -0.80 -6.81
CA SER A 45 -5.46 -1.96 -6.33
C SER A 45 -6.77 -2.18 -7.08
N ILE A 46 -7.23 -1.20 -7.87
CA ILE A 46 -8.46 -1.30 -8.66
C ILE A 46 -8.13 -1.92 -10.03
N ASP A 47 -8.90 -2.94 -10.41
CA ASP A 47 -8.82 -3.54 -11.76
C ASP A 47 -9.25 -2.49 -12.79
N PRO A 48 -8.39 -2.14 -13.76
CA PRO A 48 -8.69 -1.08 -14.71
C PRO A 48 -9.76 -1.44 -15.75
N ASP A 49 -10.01 -2.72 -15.96
CA ASP A 49 -10.94 -3.20 -16.98
C ASP A 49 -12.31 -3.53 -16.37
N GLU A 50 -12.32 -4.33 -15.33
CA GLU A 50 -13.56 -4.87 -14.73
C GLU A 50 -14.04 -4.13 -13.50
N GLY A 51 -13.21 -3.26 -12.94
CA GLY A 51 -13.47 -2.64 -11.65
C GLY A 51 -13.21 -3.60 -10.49
N THR A 52 -13.41 -3.12 -9.29
CA THR A 52 -13.14 -3.90 -8.08
C THR A 52 -14.23 -3.66 -7.04
N PRO A 53 -14.77 -4.73 -6.42
CA PRO A 53 -15.71 -4.56 -5.32
C PRO A 53 -15.12 -3.71 -4.19
N SER A 54 -15.87 -2.75 -3.69
CA SER A 54 -15.40 -1.87 -2.60
C SER A 54 -14.95 -2.65 -1.36
N THR A 55 -15.63 -3.77 -1.09
CA THR A 55 -15.33 -4.65 0.05
C THR A 55 -13.98 -5.37 -0.06
N SER A 56 -13.44 -5.53 -1.26
CA SER A 56 -12.15 -6.22 -1.45
C SER A 56 -10.96 -5.27 -1.45
N LEU A 57 -11.16 -3.96 -1.54
CA LEU A 57 -10.08 -2.98 -1.60
C LEU A 57 -9.32 -2.84 -0.27
N GLY A 58 -10.03 -2.79 0.85
CA GLY A 58 -9.40 -2.69 2.17
C GLY A 58 -8.38 -3.79 2.43
N PRO A 59 -8.75 -5.07 2.28
CA PRO A 59 -7.81 -6.20 2.41
C PRO A 59 -6.63 -6.12 1.43
N LYS A 60 -6.86 -5.74 0.16
CA LYS A 60 -5.78 -5.59 -0.83
C LYS A 60 -4.78 -4.49 -0.46
N MET A 61 -5.26 -3.41 0.14
CA MET A 61 -4.43 -2.28 0.55
C MET A 61 -3.88 -2.41 1.97
N GLY A 62 -4.39 -3.34 2.77
CA GLY A 62 -4.04 -3.49 4.17
C GLY A 62 -4.51 -2.32 5.04
N ILE A 63 -5.64 -1.69 4.71
CA ILE A 63 -6.20 -0.56 5.46
C ILE A 63 -7.60 -0.86 5.98
N GLU A 64 -7.99 -0.13 7.03
CA GLU A 64 -9.30 -0.26 7.65
C GLU A 64 -10.41 0.37 6.81
N ALA A 65 -11.64 -0.13 6.97
CA ALA A 65 -12.81 0.27 6.20
C ALA A 65 -13.11 1.78 6.30
N THR A 66 -12.93 2.39 7.47
CA THR A 66 -13.14 3.83 7.67
C THR A 66 -12.17 4.70 6.87
N SER A 67 -10.90 4.35 6.89
CA SER A 67 -9.86 5.03 6.11
C SER A 67 -10.09 4.87 4.61
N LEU A 68 -10.46 3.67 4.18
CA LEU A 68 -10.81 3.38 2.78
C LEU A 68 -12.00 4.21 2.32
N SER A 69 -13.07 4.26 3.10
CA SER A 69 -14.27 5.03 2.77
C SER A 69 -13.97 6.50 2.54
N ARG A 70 -13.11 7.08 3.39
CA ARG A 70 -12.68 8.47 3.27
C ARG A 70 -11.85 8.70 2.01
N THR A 71 -10.92 7.80 1.73
CA THR A 71 -10.09 7.85 0.51
C THR A 71 -10.96 7.75 -0.75
N LEU A 72 -11.91 6.81 -0.80
CA LEU A 72 -12.80 6.63 -1.96
C LEU A 72 -13.69 7.85 -2.20
N LYS A 73 -14.21 8.49 -1.16
CA LYS A 73 -14.96 9.74 -1.30
C LYS A 73 -14.13 10.86 -1.93
N THR A 74 -12.90 11.01 -1.48
CA THR A 74 -11.97 11.99 -2.05
C THR A 74 -11.69 11.70 -3.53
N MET A 75 -11.44 10.44 -3.87
CA MET A 75 -11.18 10.01 -5.24
C MET A 75 -12.38 10.25 -6.16
N GLU A 76 -13.58 10.00 -5.67
CA GLU A 76 -14.81 10.26 -6.41
C GLU A 76 -14.98 11.75 -6.70
N LYS A 77 -14.77 12.61 -5.70
CA LYS A 77 -14.81 14.08 -5.86
C LYS A 77 -13.79 14.59 -6.88
N LYS A 78 -12.61 13.99 -6.90
CA LYS A 78 -11.54 14.35 -7.86
C LYS A 78 -11.73 13.77 -9.26
N GLY A 79 -12.78 12.98 -9.47
CA GLY A 79 -13.07 12.37 -10.77
C GLY A 79 -12.13 11.23 -11.15
N LEU A 80 -11.54 10.55 -10.16
CA LEU A 80 -10.65 9.41 -10.37
C LEU A 80 -11.40 8.09 -10.51
N ILE A 81 -12.53 7.98 -9.81
CA ILE A 81 -13.37 6.77 -9.77
C ILE A 81 -14.85 7.11 -9.91
N VAL A 82 -15.60 6.10 -10.33
CA VAL A 82 -17.08 6.08 -10.26
C VAL A 82 -17.53 4.81 -9.57
N ARG A 83 -18.66 4.89 -8.89
CA ARG A 83 -19.30 3.75 -8.23
C ARG A 83 -20.42 3.23 -9.11
N LYS A 84 -20.47 1.93 -9.31
CA LYS A 84 -21.53 1.25 -10.08
C LYS A 84 -22.08 0.08 -9.28
N PRO A 85 -23.38 -0.27 -9.46
CA PRO A 85 -23.90 -1.49 -8.84
C PRO A 85 -23.12 -2.71 -9.31
N ASN A 86 -22.88 -3.66 -8.39
CA ASN A 86 -22.25 -4.93 -8.75
C ASN A 86 -23.30 -5.84 -9.38
N PRO A 87 -23.16 -6.27 -10.65
CA PRO A 87 -24.14 -7.12 -11.31
C PRO A 87 -24.26 -8.52 -10.70
N LEU A 88 -23.24 -8.96 -9.96
CA LEU A 88 -23.21 -10.28 -9.30
C LEU A 88 -23.74 -10.22 -7.85
N ASP A 89 -23.85 -9.03 -7.28
CA ASP A 89 -24.33 -8.81 -5.92
C ASP A 89 -25.13 -7.50 -5.88
N GLY A 90 -26.46 -7.61 -5.79
CA GLY A 90 -27.36 -6.46 -5.80
C GLY A 90 -27.19 -5.47 -4.65
N ARG A 91 -26.41 -5.82 -3.62
CA ARG A 91 -26.08 -4.94 -2.48
C ARG A 91 -24.67 -4.38 -2.56
N GLY A 92 -23.85 -4.91 -3.46
CA GLY A 92 -22.47 -4.53 -3.61
C GLY A 92 -22.27 -3.35 -4.56
N VAL A 93 -21.11 -2.71 -4.41
CA VAL A 93 -20.68 -1.60 -5.25
C VAL A 93 -19.36 -1.97 -5.90
N LEU A 94 -19.27 -1.79 -7.21
CA LEU A 94 -18.01 -1.87 -7.97
C LEU A 94 -17.42 -0.48 -8.10
N ILE A 95 -16.13 -0.39 -7.82
CA ILE A 95 -15.34 0.81 -8.04
C ILE A 95 -14.66 0.69 -9.40
N HIS A 96 -14.96 1.61 -10.30
CA HIS A 96 -14.34 1.70 -11.61
C HIS A 96 -13.46 2.94 -11.73
N LEU A 97 -12.37 2.82 -12.45
CA LEU A 97 -11.53 3.96 -12.78
C LEU A 97 -12.17 4.78 -13.92
N THR A 98 -12.07 6.10 -13.81
CA THR A 98 -12.33 7.00 -14.93
C THR A 98 -11.09 7.05 -15.83
N PRO A 99 -11.15 7.65 -17.05
CA PRO A 99 -9.95 7.88 -17.86
C PRO A 99 -8.85 8.63 -17.09
N PHE A 100 -9.23 9.63 -16.30
CA PHE A 100 -8.29 10.34 -15.41
C PHE A 100 -7.73 9.41 -14.31
N GLY A 101 -8.56 8.55 -13.75
CA GLY A 101 -8.13 7.53 -12.78
C GLY A 101 -7.10 6.56 -13.37
N ILE A 102 -7.28 6.15 -14.61
CA ILE A 102 -6.32 5.28 -15.31
C ILE A 102 -4.97 6.00 -15.51
N GLU A 103 -5.00 7.26 -15.92
CA GLU A 103 -3.80 8.08 -16.06
C GLU A 103 -3.04 8.18 -14.73
N MET A 104 -3.73 8.48 -13.65
CA MET A 104 -3.14 8.60 -12.32
C MET A 104 -2.68 7.25 -11.76
N ARG A 105 -3.35 6.16 -12.12
CA ARG A 105 -2.91 4.80 -11.79
C ARG A 105 -1.56 4.49 -12.43
N GLU A 106 -1.39 4.82 -13.71
CA GLU A 106 -0.12 4.61 -14.40
C GLU A 106 1.01 5.45 -13.78
N PHE A 107 0.71 6.69 -13.40
CA PHE A 107 1.65 7.51 -12.64
C PHE A 107 2.06 6.84 -11.31
N SER A 108 1.08 6.36 -10.55
CA SER A 108 1.33 5.68 -9.26
C SER A 108 2.18 4.43 -9.43
N LYS A 109 1.94 3.66 -10.47
CA LYS A 109 2.76 2.48 -10.81
C LYS A 109 4.21 2.87 -11.08
N ARG A 110 4.43 3.93 -11.85
CA ARG A 110 5.80 4.42 -12.13
C ARG A 110 6.53 4.82 -10.86
N VAL A 111 5.84 5.44 -9.92
CA VAL A 111 6.42 5.83 -8.63
C VAL A 111 6.87 4.60 -7.84
N VAL A 112 6.01 3.60 -7.72
CA VAL A 112 6.30 2.35 -7.00
C VAL A 112 7.44 1.58 -7.68
N PHE A 113 7.37 1.40 -8.98
CA PHE A 113 8.42 0.68 -9.72
C PHE A 113 9.74 1.45 -9.74
N GLY A 114 9.69 2.77 -9.75
CA GLY A 114 10.89 3.60 -9.66
C GLY A 114 11.63 3.40 -8.35
N PHE A 115 10.91 3.32 -7.24
CA PHE A 115 11.48 2.99 -5.93
C PHE A 115 12.06 1.57 -5.93
N ASP A 116 11.30 0.59 -6.39
CA ASP A 116 11.75 -0.81 -6.46
C ASP A 116 13.03 -0.94 -7.30
N GLU A 117 13.07 -0.32 -8.47
CA GLU A 117 14.22 -0.33 -9.35
C GLU A 117 15.45 0.32 -8.69
N ALA A 118 15.28 1.44 -8.02
CA ALA A 118 16.38 2.13 -7.35
C ALA A 118 16.98 1.27 -6.24
N VAL A 119 16.16 0.59 -5.45
CA VAL A 119 16.63 -0.33 -4.40
C VAL A 119 17.34 -1.54 -5.03
N ASN A 120 16.78 -2.11 -6.08
CA ASN A 120 17.40 -3.25 -6.78
C ASN A 120 18.76 -2.91 -7.37
N LYS A 121 18.99 -1.68 -7.78
CA LYS A 121 20.30 -1.22 -8.27
C LYS A 121 21.31 -0.96 -7.16
N ALA A 122 20.84 -0.51 -6.00
CA ALA A 122 21.70 -0.09 -4.89
C ALA A 122 22.10 -1.24 -3.96
N VAL A 123 21.33 -2.31 -3.93
CA VAL A 123 21.49 -3.42 -2.99
C VAL A 123 21.84 -4.69 -3.74
N ASP A 124 22.78 -5.47 -3.19
CA ASP A 124 23.18 -6.77 -3.72
C ASP A 124 21.98 -7.72 -3.83
N SER A 125 21.92 -8.50 -4.91
CA SER A 125 20.82 -9.45 -5.15
C SER A 125 20.66 -10.49 -4.03
N GLU A 126 21.77 -10.94 -3.44
CA GLU A 126 21.74 -11.90 -2.32
C GLU A 126 21.15 -11.26 -1.05
N ASP A 127 21.48 -9.98 -0.80
CA ASP A 127 20.92 -9.24 0.32
C ASP A 127 19.40 -8.99 0.13
N LEU A 128 18.96 -8.74 -1.10
CA LEU A 128 17.53 -8.61 -1.40
C LEU A 128 16.77 -9.92 -1.22
N LYS A 129 17.38 -11.06 -1.61
CA LYS A 129 16.81 -12.38 -1.33
C LYS A 129 16.68 -12.63 0.16
N ALA A 130 17.73 -12.29 0.93
CA ALA A 130 17.70 -12.40 2.39
C ALA A 130 16.64 -11.51 3.00
N PHE A 131 16.50 -10.27 2.54
CA PHE A 131 15.46 -9.34 2.98
C PHE A 131 14.05 -9.90 2.75
N LYS A 132 13.77 -10.41 1.56
CA LYS A 132 12.47 -11.03 1.23
C LYS A 132 12.20 -12.24 2.12
N LYS A 133 13.19 -13.06 2.36
CA LYS A 133 13.08 -14.23 3.25
C LYS A 133 12.78 -13.80 4.69
N VAL A 134 13.49 -12.80 5.19
CA VAL A 134 13.30 -12.29 6.56
C VAL A 134 11.90 -11.70 6.73
N THR A 135 11.45 -10.86 5.80
CA THR A 135 10.11 -10.25 5.87
C THR A 135 9.01 -11.29 5.80
N ASN A 136 9.13 -12.31 4.94
CA ASN A 136 8.19 -13.42 4.88
C ASN A 136 8.15 -14.20 6.20
N THR A 137 9.30 -14.48 6.78
CA THR A 137 9.40 -15.19 8.08
C THR A 137 8.72 -14.39 9.20
N ILE A 138 8.92 -13.08 9.23
CA ILE A 138 8.26 -12.20 10.21
C ILE A 138 6.73 -12.31 10.08
N LEU A 139 6.22 -12.22 8.85
CA LEU A 139 4.78 -12.31 8.60
C LEU A 139 4.21 -13.69 8.98
N GLU A 140 4.93 -14.77 8.70
CA GLU A 140 4.55 -16.12 9.11
C GLU A 140 4.46 -16.26 10.63
N LEU A 141 5.44 -15.72 11.35
CA LEU A 141 5.44 -15.72 12.82
C LEU A 141 4.25 -14.95 13.39
N ILE A 142 3.94 -13.79 12.80
CA ILE A 142 2.80 -12.97 13.22
C ILE A 142 1.48 -13.71 12.95
N ASN A 143 1.30 -14.19 11.72
CA ASN A 143 0.05 -14.83 11.28
C ASN A 143 -0.22 -16.14 12.00
N SER A 144 0.82 -16.89 12.34
CA SER A 144 0.69 -18.14 13.11
C SER A 144 0.63 -17.93 14.62
N LYS A 145 0.69 -16.67 15.09
CA LYS A 145 0.66 -16.29 16.52
C LYS A 145 1.78 -16.94 17.35
N LYS A 146 2.97 -17.08 16.77
CA LYS A 146 4.14 -17.69 17.42
C LYS A 146 5.12 -16.68 18.03
N ILE A 147 4.84 -15.36 17.93
CA ILE A 147 5.73 -14.32 18.47
C ILE A 147 5.73 -14.35 20.01
N TYR A 148 4.53 -14.35 20.60
CA TYR A 148 4.36 -14.37 22.05
C TYR A 148 3.84 -15.75 22.44
N ILE A 149 4.76 -16.60 22.89
CA ILE A 149 4.42 -17.93 23.39
C ILE A 149 3.98 -17.75 24.84
N GLN A 150 2.72 -18.10 25.13
CA GLN A 150 2.26 -18.19 26.52
C GLN A 150 2.74 -19.53 27.09
N ASP A 151 3.52 -19.46 28.15
CA ASP A 151 3.92 -20.64 28.93
C ASP A 151 2.70 -21.28 29.62
#